data_e7159bbe2ff8f61efe3e935c7df59d33
#
_entry.id   e7159bbe2ff8f61efe3e935c7df59d33
#
_cell.length_a   1.000
_cell.length_b   1.000
_cell.length_c   1.000
_cell.angle_alpha   90.00
_cell.angle_beta   90.00
_cell.angle_gamma   90.00
#
_symmetry.space_group_name_H-M   'P 1'
#
loop_
_entity.id
_entity.type
_entity.pdbx_description
1 polymer ?
#
loop_
_entity_poly.entity_id
_entity_poly.type
_entity_poly.pdbx_seq_one_letter_code
_entity_poly.pdbx_strand_id
1 'polypeptide(L)'
;MLPRLVLAVCLFSCTLTGWAQQLTGRVLAASSGRPVAFATVGIKGKALGSTADERGHFAFAVPATLSGTDSVVISCIGFRALRLTVGQLRAPETVWRLQPQAQTLGDVQVRHPKLKPAIIGRKAVGGLAYWSARDTSLNVASDERGREMLTVLPVRRSCYVDSFRFHVERNDFKLIRFRFTLYQITSGRPTRELLTDDIQFTLLSQQTGWVSLDLSAYNIRLRKGQTVAAGIQWLQSEKLDPKNAVLGGTAAFPSVGHRVLVRSKSEAQWRSYPFNMSMYLAVQEFK
;
A
#
# COMPACT_ATOMS: atom_id res chain seq x y z
N MET A 1 -22.12 -60.51 43.24
CA MET A 1 -21.07 -60.04 42.32
C MET A 1 -21.73 -59.23 41.22
N LEU A 2 -21.70 -57.89 41.28
CA LEU A 2 -22.24 -57.03 40.24
C LEU A 2 -21.11 -56.63 39.28
N PRO A 3 -21.25 -56.73 37.94
CA PRO A 3 -20.26 -56.16 37.04
C PRO A 3 -20.46 -54.66 36.90
N ARG A 4 -19.37 -53.93 37.02
CA ARG A 4 -19.28 -52.48 36.80
C ARG A 4 -19.39 -52.16 35.32
N LEU A 5 -20.49 -51.51 34.94
CA LEU A 5 -20.67 -50.94 33.60
C LEU A 5 -19.86 -49.65 33.49
N VAL A 6 -18.74 -49.67 32.80
CA VAL A 6 -17.94 -48.49 32.50
C VAL A 6 -18.55 -47.80 31.30
N LEU A 7 -19.29 -46.69 31.54
CA LEU A 7 -19.83 -45.83 30.50
C LEU A 7 -18.70 -44.94 29.95
N ALA A 8 -18.13 -45.32 28.84
CA ALA A 8 -17.17 -44.47 28.10
C ALA A 8 -17.93 -43.33 27.38
N VAL A 9 -17.97 -42.16 27.97
CA VAL A 9 -18.43 -40.94 27.32
C VAL A 9 -17.33 -40.48 26.40
N CYS A 10 -17.42 -40.80 25.11
CA CYS A 10 -16.62 -40.18 24.06
C CYS A 10 -17.07 -38.70 23.90
N LEU A 11 -16.35 -37.81 24.55
CA LEU A 11 -16.42 -36.38 24.28
C LEU A 11 -15.87 -36.14 22.84
N PHE A 12 -16.79 -36.11 21.89
CA PHE A 12 -16.50 -35.66 20.53
C PHE A 12 -16.23 -34.15 20.60
N SER A 13 -14.99 -33.77 20.87
CA SER A 13 -14.53 -32.38 20.73
C SER A 13 -14.58 -32.01 19.26
N CYS A 14 -15.74 -31.54 18.78
CA CYS A 14 -15.83 -30.79 17.53
C CYS A 14 -14.94 -29.57 17.65
N THR A 15 -13.67 -29.68 17.29
CA THR A 15 -12.83 -28.52 16.98
C THR A 15 -13.48 -27.82 15.78
N LEU A 16 -14.26 -26.78 16.05
CA LEU A 16 -14.69 -25.81 15.04
C LEU A 16 -13.43 -25.13 14.50
N THR A 17 -12.75 -25.81 13.57
CA THR A 17 -11.75 -25.17 12.72
C THR A 17 -12.51 -24.13 11.92
N GLY A 18 -12.43 -22.88 12.35
CA GLY A 18 -12.99 -21.75 11.62
C GLY A 18 -12.35 -21.71 10.23
N TRP A 19 -13.05 -22.23 9.25
CA TRP A 19 -12.59 -22.25 7.86
C TRP A 19 -12.50 -20.81 7.39
N ALA A 20 -11.29 -20.35 7.12
CA ALA A 20 -11.09 -19.09 6.45
C ALA A 20 -11.68 -19.21 5.04
N GLN A 21 -12.68 -18.38 4.73
CA GLN A 21 -13.24 -18.31 3.40
C GLN A 21 -12.29 -17.53 2.50
N GLN A 22 -11.98 -18.07 1.32
CA GLN A 22 -11.22 -17.35 0.31
C GLN A 22 -12.17 -16.52 -0.56
N LEU A 23 -11.95 -15.20 -0.60
CA LEU A 23 -12.60 -14.30 -1.54
C LEU A 23 -11.69 -14.15 -2.77
N THR A 24 -12.27 -14.34 -3.94
CA THR A 24 -11.56 -14.27 -5.22
C THR A 24 -12.35 -13.42 -6.21
N GLY A 25 -11.69 -12.92 -7.23
CA GLY A 25 -12.34 -12.20 -8.31
C GLY A 25 -11.36 -11.62 -9.32
N ARG A 26 -11.90 -10.92 -10.31
CA ARG A 26 -11.12 -10.26 -11.35
C ARG A 26 -11.59 -8.83 -11.54
N VAL A 27 -10.64 -7.91 -11.68
CA VAL A 27 -10.90 -6.47 -11.91
C VAL A 27 -10.60 -6.13 -13.35
N LEU A 28 -11.59 -5.57 -14.05
CA LEU A 28 -11.49 -5.13 -15.44
C LEU A 28 -11.85 -3.64 -15.56
N ALA A 29 -11.31 -2.98 -16.56
CA ALA A 29 -11.74 -1.65 -16.97
C ALA A 29 -13.09 -1.74 -17.69
N ALA A 30 -14.07 -0.94 -17.25
CA ALA A 30 -15.42 -0.98 -17.83
C ALA A 30 -15.45 -0.56 -19.29
N SER A 31 -14.58 0.37 -19.71
CA SER A 31 -14.53 0.93 -21.06
C SER A 31 -13.88 -0.01 -22.09
N SER A 32 -12.88 -0.80 -21.68
CA SER A 32 -12.06 -1.60 -22.62
C SER A 32 -12.13 -3.10 -22.38
N GLY A 33 -12.70 -3.53 -21.23
CA GLY A 33 -12.67 -4.92 -20.79
C GLY A 33 -11.26 -5.45 -20.44
N ARG A 34 -10.23 -4.61 -20.52
CA ARG A 34 -8.85 -5.01 -20.19
C ARG A 34 -8.69 -5.19 -18.67
N PRO A 35 -7.80 -6.07 -18.23
CA PRO A 35 -7.46 -6.20 -16.81
C PRO A 35 -6.99 -4.88 -16.22
N VAL A 36 -7.45 -4.56 -15.00
CA VAL A 36 -6.88 -3.49 -14.18
C VAL A 36 -5.83 -4.12 -13.27
N ALA A 37 -4.60 -4.14 -13.76
CA ALA A 37 -3.47 -4.68 -13.02
C ALA A 37 -3.27 -3.95 -11.69
N PHE A 38 -2.95 -4.70 -10.64
CA PHE A 38 -2.64 -4.18 -9.31
C PHE A 38 -3.73 -3.29 -8.70
N ALA A 39 -4.99 -3.48 -9.10
CA ALA A 39 -6.13 -2.92 -8.38
C ALA A 39 -6.14 -3.43 -6.94
N THR A 40 -6.41 -2.56 -5.99
CA THR A 40 -6.48 -2.92 -4.58
C THR A 40 -7.91 -3.31 -4.22
N VAL A 41 -8.05 -4.35 -3.42
CA VAL A 41 -9.32 -4.82 -2.84
C VAL A 41 -9.16 -4.85 -1.34
N GLY A 42 -9.89 -4.03 -0.62
CA GLY A 42 -9.76 -3.91 0.84
C GLY A 42 -11.10 -3.82 1.55
N ILE A 43 -11.17 -4.34 2.77
CA ILE A 43 -12.34 -4.21 3.63
C ILE A 43 -12.15 -2.97 4.49
N LYS A 44 -13.07 -2.02 4.36
CA LYS A 44 -12.98 -0.71 5.00
C LYS A 44 -12.80 -0.82 6.52
N GLY A 45 -11.73 -0.19 7.03
CA GLY A 45 -11.38 -0.16 8.44
C GLY A 45 -10.75 -1.45 8.97
N LYS A 46 -10.59 -2.50 8.16
CA LYS A 46 -10.03 -3.79 8.55
C LYS A 46 -8.70 -4.07 7.85
N ALA A 47 -7.83 -4.83 8.50
CA ALA A 47 -6.55 -5.27 7.94
C ALA A 47 -6.74 -6.51 7.04
N LEU A 48 -7.77 -6.48 6.18
CA LEU A 48 -8.17 -7.55 5.28
C LEU A 48 -8.25 -7.02 3.85
N GLY A 49 -7.63 -7.72 2.91
CA GLY A 49 -7.60 -7.30 1.52
C GLY A 49 -6.39 -7.85 0.79
N SER A 50 -6.29 -7.52 -0.49
CA SER A 50 -5.20 -7.90 -1.37
C SER A 50 -5.01 -6.88 -2.48
N THR A 51 -4.02 -7.12 -3.33
CA THR A 51 -3.82 -6.43 -4.61
C THR A 51 -4.00 -7.46 -5.72
N ALA A 52 -4.67 -7.08 -6.79
CA ALA A 52 -4.81 -7.92 -7.98
C ALA A 52 -3.43 -8.15 -8.63
N ASP A 53 -3.30 -9.23 -9.38
CA ASP A 53 -2.13 -9.49 -10.21
C ASP A 53 -2.15 -8.69 -11.53
N GLU A 54 -1.19 -8.91 -12.42
CA GLU A 54 -1.12 -8.28 -13.75
C GLU A 54 -2.32 -8.59 -14.65
N ARG A 55 -3.01 -9.70 -14.40
CA ARG A 55 -4.22 -10.13 -15.11
C ARG A 55 -5.51 -9.66 -14.46
N GLY A 56 -5.39 -8.86 -13.39
CA GLY A 56 -6.50 -8.34 -12.61
C GLY A 56 -7.11 -9.33 -11.63
N HIS A 57 -6.56 -10.53 -11.43
CA HIS A 57 -7.08 -11.50 -10.46
C HIS A 57 -6.62 -11.17 -9.05
N PHE A 58 -7.51 -11.31 -8.10
CA PHE A 58 -7.20 -11.18 -6.68
C PHE A 58 -7.74 -12.36 -5.88
N ALA A 59 -7.06 -12.66 -4.78
CA ALA A 59 -7.49 -13.65 -3.80
C ALA A 59 -6.99 -13.23 -2.41
N PHE A 60 -7.83 -13.36 -1.38
CA PHE A 60 -7.44 -13.21 0.02
C PHE A 60 -8.39 -13.95 0.95
N ALA A 61 -7.85 -14.42 2.07
CA ALA A 61 -8.62 -15.11 3.09
C ALA A 61 -9.34 -14.12 4.01
N VAL A 62 -10.56 -14.47 4.40
CA VAL A 62 -11.35 -13.73 5.38
C VAL A 62 -11.88 -14.70 6.45
N PRO A 63 -11.99 -14.26 7.72
CA PRO A 63 -12.60 -15.08 8.76
C PRO A 63 -14.08 -15.31 8.45
N ALA A 64 -14.59 -16.48 8.84
CA ALA A 64 -16.02 -16.82 8.68
C ALA A 64 -16.94 -15.84 9.43
N THR A 65 -16.43 -15.20 10.49
CA THR A 65 -17.14 -14.20 11.31
C THR A 65 -17.28 -12.84 10.63
N LEU A 66 -16.68 -12.63 9.44
CA LEU A 66 -16.80 -11.36 8.73
C LEU A 66 -18.23 -11.14 8.27
N SER A 67 -18.82 -9.99 8.63
CA SER A 67 -20.19 -9.65 8.26
C SER A 67 -20.33 -9.49 6.75
N GLY A 68 -21.41 -10.03 6.19
CA GLY A 68 -21.79 -9.80 4.79
C GLY A 68 -22.06 -8.33 4.45
N THR A 69 -22.36 -7.49 5.45
CA THR A 69 -22.63 -6.04 5.30
C THR A 69 -21.37 -5.18 5.38
N ASP A 70 -20.21 -5.75 5.75
CA ASP A 70 -18.95 -5.00 5.76
C ASP A 70 -18.65 -4.43 4.37
N SER A 71 -18.21 -3.17 4.34
CA SER A 71 -17.92 -2.46 3.10
C SER A 71 -16.59 -2.89 2.51
N VAL A 72 -16.59 -3.24 1.23
CA VAL A 72 -15.41 -3.52 0.41
C VAL A 72 -15.19 -2.35 -0.54
N VAL A 73 -13.93 -1.99 -0.74
CA VAL A 73 -13.53 -0.98 -1.73
C VAL A 73 -12.56 -1.64 -2.71
N ILE A 74 -12.89 -1.56 -4.00
CA ILE A 74 -12.00 -1.92 -5.11
C ILE A 74 -11.56 -0.62 -5.76
N SER A 75 -10.25 -0.36 -5.80
CA SER A 75 -9.71 0.90 -6.33
C SER A 75 -8.41 0.70 -7.09
N CYS A 76 -8.16 1.60 -8.05
CA CYS A 76 -6.89 1.77 -8.72
C CYS A 76 -6.76 3.24 -9.12
N ILE A 77 -5.53 3.78 -9.13
CA ILE A 77 -5.28 5.14 -9.59
C ILE A 77 -5.74 5.26 -11.05
N GLY A 78 -6.39 6.38 -11.40
CA GLY A 78 -6.99 6.59 -12.72
C GLY A 78 -8.40 6.00 -12.89
N PHE A 79 -8.95 5.36 -11.86
CA PHE A 79 -10.29 4.78 -11.88
C PHE A 79 -11.13 5.29 -10.71
N ARG A 80 -12.45 5.33 -10.91
CA ARG A 80 -13.41 5.56 -9.84
C ARG A 80 -13.48 4.33 -8.94
N ALA A 81 -13.31 4.50 -7.65
CA ALA A 81 -13.40 3.41 -6.69
C ALA A 81 -14.81 2.80 -6.69
N LEU A 82 -14.87 1.47 -6.77
CA LEU A 82 -16.09 0.69 -6.66
C LEU A 82 -16.30 0.29 -5.19
N ARG A 83 -17.50 0.53 -4.68
CA ARG A 83 -17.90 0.17 -3.32
C ARG A 83 -18.96 -0.91 -3.37
N LEU A 84 -18.79 -1.96 -2.59
CA LEU A 84 -19.70 -3.09 -2.49
C LEU A 84 -19.64 -3.66 -1.06
N THR A 85 -20.48 -4.64 -0.79
CA THR A 85 -20.46 -5.37 0.48
C THR A 85 -19.70 -6.69 0.34
N VAL A 86 -19.27 -7.25 1.47
CA VAL A 86 -18.66 -8.59 1.50
C VAL A 86 -19.64 -9.63 0.97
N GLY A 87 -20.97 -9.48 1.23
CA GLY A 87 -22.00 -10.36 0.68
C GLY A 87 -22.01 -10.35 -0.86
N GLN A 88 -21.90 -9.16 -1.48
CA GLN A 88 -21.80 -9.04 -2.94
C GLN A 88 -20.50 -9.65 -3.47
N LEU A 89 -19.38 -9.48 -2.75
CA LEU A 89 -18.09 -10.07 -3.16
C LEU A 89 -18.08 -11.61 -3.06
N ARG A 90 -18.94 -12.19 -2.20
CA ARG A 90 -19.12 -13.63 -2.07
C ARG A 90 -20.05 -14.24 -3.13
N ALA A 91 -20.77 -13.42 -3.88
CA ALA A 91 -21.65 -13.89 -4.94
C ALA A 91 -20.86 -14.60 -6.06
N PRO A 92 -21.52 -15.43 -6.88
CA PRO A 92 -20.85 -16.18 -7.96
C PRO A 92 -20.23 -15.28 -9.03
N GLU A 93 -20.64 -14.03 -9.12
CA GLU A 93 -20.05 -13.06 -10.04
C GLU A 93 -18.63 -12.68 -9.56
N THR A 94 -17.65 -13.07 -10.36
CA THR A 94 -16.24 -12.92 -10.02
C THR A 94 -15.55 -11.77 -10.76
N VAL A 95 -16.29 -11.01 -11.58
CA VAL A 95 -15.76 -9.93 -12.41
C VAL A 95 -16.28 -8.57 -11.97
N TRP A 96 -15.36 -7.68 -11.58
CA TRP A 96 -15.66 -6.33 -11.12
C TRP A 96 -15.13 -5.30 -12.11
N ARG A 97 -15.96 -4.32 -12.52
CA ARG A 97 -15.62 -3.35 -13.55
C ARG A 97 -15.43 -1.98 -12.94
N LEU A 98 -14.20 -1.42 -13.09
CA LEU A 98 -13.89 -0.07 -12.68
C LEU A 98 -14.11 0.91 -13.85
N GLN A 99 -14.79 2.03 -13.56
CA GLN A 99 -14.95 3.12 -14.51
C GLN A 99 -13.68 3.98 -14.54
N PRO A 100 -13.09 4.26 -15.72
CA PRO A 100 -12.02 5.25 -15.81
C PRO A 100 -12.50 6.59 -15.23
N GLN A 101 -11.62 7.25 -14.49
CA GLN A 101 -11.87 8.60 -14.01
C GLN A 101 -11.22 9.59 -14.95
N ALA A 102 -12.04 10.27 -15.77
CA ALA A 102 -11.55 11.37 -16.57
C ALA A 102 -10.97 12.45 -15.65
N GLN A 103 -9.73 12.86 -15.90
CA GLN A 103 -9.13 13.97 -15.21
C GLN A 103 -9.07 15.17 -16.14
N THR A 104 -9.59 16.28 -15.65
CA THR A 104 -9.38 17.58 -16.32
C THR A 104 -7.93 17.98 -16.04
N LEU A 105 -7.09 17.96 -17.05
CA LEU A 105 -5.76 18.58 -17.00
C LEU A 105 -6.00 20.07 -16.76
N GLY A 106 -5.56 20.57 -15.59
CA GLY A 106 -5.60 21.99 -15.31
C GLY A 106 -4.70 22.75 -16.31
N ASP A 107 -5.14 23.94 -16.72
CA ASP A 107 -4.38 24.84 -17.60
C ASP A 107 -2.94 24.98 -17.11
N VAL A 108 -2.00 24.57 -17.94
CA VAL A 108 -0.56 24.80 -17.70
C VAL A 108 -0.24 26.20 -18.16
N GLN A 109 -0.33 27.17 -17.25
CA GLN A 109 0.30 28.47 -17.49
C GLN A 109 1.82 28.27 -17.46
N VAL A 110 2.43 28.23 -18.63
CA VAL A 110 3.89 28.18 -18.79
C VAL A 110 4.46 29.55 -18.41
N ARG A 111 4.61 29.82 -17.13
CA ARG A 111 5.56 30.80 -16.63
C ARG A 111 6.83 30.03 -16.32
N HIS A 112 7.97 30.42 -16.89
CA HIS A 112 9.28 29.87 -16.53
C HIS A 112 9.75 30.50 -15.20
N PRO A 113 9.34 30.02 -14.02
CA PRO A 113 9.85 30.54 -12.76
C PRO A 113 11.33 30.15 -12.66
N LYS A 114 12.13 31.00 -12.05
CA LYS A 114 13.48 30.59 -11.64
C LYS A 114 13.32 29.47 -10.60
N LEU A 115 13.80 28.28 -10.94
CA LEU A 115 13.72 27.11 -10.10
C LEU A 115 15.03 26.92 -9.31
N LYS A 116 14.96 26.32 -8.14
CA LYS A 116 16.10 25.96 -7.31
C LYS A 116 15.96 24.52 -6.81
N PRO A 117 16.97 23.64 -7.00
CA PRO A 117 16.91 22.29 -6.47
C PRO A 117 16.88 22.31 -4.93
N ALA A 118 16.04 21.45 -4.36
CA ALA A 118 15.89 21.28 -2.92
C ALA A 118 15.45 19.85 -2.57
N ILE A 119 15.36 19.56 -1.28
CA ILE A 119 14.96 18.25 -0.76
C ILE A 119 13.87 18.46 0.30
N ILE A 120 12.82 17.64 0.25
CA ILE A 120 11.79 17.56 1.27
C ILE A 120 11.80 16.14 1.86
N GLY A 121 12.22 16.01 3.11
CA GLY A 121 12.38 14.73 3.79
C GLY A 121 13.80 14.49 4.30
N ARG A 122 14.14 13.24 4.56
CA ARG A 122 15.42 12.85 5.18
C ARG A 122 16.35 12.16 4.19
N LYS A 123 17.48 12.82 3.86
CA LYS A 123 18.55 12.26 3.04
C LYS A 123 19.61 11.50 3.87
N ALA A 124 19.70 11.73 5.18
CA ALA A 124 20.67 11.03 6.02
C ALA A 124 20.33 9.55 6.13
N VAL A 125 21.36 8.70 6.07
CA VAL A 125 21.30 7.25 6.32
C VAL A 125 21.75 6.98 7.75
N GLY A 126 21.31 5.87 8.32
CA GLY A 126 21.58 5.51 9.72
C GLY A 126 20.56 6.12 10.69
N GLY A 127 20.72 5.85 11.98
CA GLY A 127 19.82 6.25 13.07
C GLY A 127 19.64 5.13 14.08
N LEU A 128 18.97 5.42 15.18
CA LEU A 128 18.73 4.43 16.24
C LEU A 128 17.55 3.50 15.97
N ALA A 129 16.82 3.72 14.87
CA ALA A 129 15.67 2.92 14.52
C ALA A 129 15.86 2.23 13.18
N TYR A 130 15.26 1.06 13.09
CA TYR A 130 15.18 0.24 11.89
C TYR A 130 13.73 -0.10 11.62
N TRP A 131 13.25 0.14 10.41
CA TRP A 131 11.95 -0.32 9.98
C TRP A 131 12.11 -1.60 9.15
N SER A 132 11.16 -2.51 9.28
CA SER A 132 11.12 -3.69 8.43
C SER A 132 9.70 -4.09 8.08
N ALA A 133 9.54 -4.58 6.86
CA ALA A 133 8.40 -5.38 6.43
C ALA A 133 8.89 -6.82 6.32
N ARG A 134 8.30 -7.72 7.09
CA ARG A 134 8.67 -9.14 7.11
C ARG A 134 7.52 -9.94 6.53
N ASP A 135 7.79 -10.66 5.46
CA ASP A 135 6.85 -11.58 4.86
C ASP A 135 7.22 -13.02 5.23
N THR A 136 6.50 -13.58 6.19
CA THR A 136 6.61 -14.98 6.64
C THR A 136 5.47 -15.83 6.11
N SER A 137 4.60 -15.28 5.27
CA SER A 137 3.45 -16.00 4.74
C SER A 137 3.88 -17.10 3.77
N LEU A 138 3.27 -18.27 3.89
CA LEU A 138 3.42 -19.36 2.95
C LEU A 138 2.35 -19.36 1.86
N ASN A 139 1.40 -18.43 1.94
CA ASN A 139 0.32 -18.29 0.96
C ASN A 139 0.07 -16.83 0.60
N VAL A 140 -0.55 -16.62 -0.54
CA VAL A 140 -0.88 -15.31 -1.12
C VAL A 140 -1.86 -14.50 -0.25
N ALA A 141 -2.63 -15.14 0.61
CA ALA A 141 -3.69 -14.48 1.37
C ALA A 141 -3.19 -13.66 2.57
N SER A 142 -2.00 -13.95 3.09
CA SER A 142 -1.40 -13.29 4.25
C SER A 142 -0.10 -12.53 3.95
N ASP A 143 0.18 -12.26 2.68
CA ASP A 143 1.37 -11.56 2.24
C ASP A 143 1.32 -10.03 2.47
N GLU A 144 2.40 -9.34 2.12
CA GLU A 144 2.56 -7.89 2.27
C GLU A 144 1.76 -7.05 1.25
N ARG A 145 1.08 -7.65 0.27
CA ARG A 145 0.34 -6.92 -0.78
C ARG A 145 -0.71 -5.99 -0.19
N GLY A 146 -0.71 -4.75 -0.67
CA GLY A 146 -1.58 -3.68 -0.19
C GLY A 146 -1.05 -2.95 1.05
N ARG A 147 0.10 -3.34 1.63
CA ARG A 147 0.77 -2.57 2.68
C ARG A 147 1.25 -1.25 2.13
N GLU A 148 1.05 -0.18 2.90
CA GLU A 148 1.56 1.14 2.57
C GLU A 148 2.40 1.70 3.70
N MET A 149 3.44 2.45 3.31
CA MET A 149 4.36 3.09 4.23
C MET A 149 4.75 4.46 3.68
N LEU A 150 4.41 5.51 4.42
CA LEU A 150 4.52 6.89 3.99
C LEU A 150 5.30 7.71 5.00
N THR A 151 6.11 8.66 4.53
CA THR A 151 6.68 9.72 5.37
C THR A 151 5.88 11.01 5.20
N VAL A 152 5.59 11.69 6.32
CA VAL A 152 4.85 12.96 6.31
C VAL A 152 5.81 14.11 6.07
N LEU A 153 5.52 14.92 5.07
CA LEU A 153 6.39 15.96 4.51
C LEU A 153 5.67 17.32 4.46
N PRO A 154 6.06 18.30 5.28
CA PRO A 154 5.56 19.66 5.17
C PRO A 154 6.21 20.39 3.98
N VAL A 155 5.41 20.98 3.10
CA VAL A 155 5.86 21.71 1.92
C VAL A 155 6.02 23.19 2.29
N ARG A 156 7.26 23.64 2.46
CA ARG A 156 7.57 25.02 2.89
C ARG A 156 7.56 26.02 1.75
N ARG A 157 7.81 25.58 0.52
CA ARG A 157 7.77 26.39 -0.71
C ARG A 157 7.06 25.61 -1.80
N SER A 158 6.37 26.30 -2.70
CA SER A 158 5.81 25.65 -3.88
C SER A 158 6.93 25.07 -4.75
N CYS A 159 6.73 23.87 -5.29
CA CYS A 159 7.76 23.15 -6.04
C CYS A 159 7.17 22.19 -7.04
N TYR A 160 7.99 21.76 -8.00
CA TYR A 160 7.77 20.54 -8.78
C TYR A 160 8.57 19.39 -8.18
N VAL A 161 8.04 18.17 -8.24
CA VAL A 161 8.71 16.96 -7.75
C VAL A 161 9.47 16.32 -8.90
N ASP A 162 10.80 16.17 -8.74
CA ASP A 162 11.66 15.55 -9.74
C ASP A 162 11.80 14.03 -9.50
N SER A 163 12.00 13.63 -8.24
CA SER A 163 12.13 12.21 -7.91
C SER A 163 11.72 11.90 -6.47
N PHE A 164 11.30 10.67 -6.25
CA PHE A 164 11.17 10.07 -4.92
C PHE A 164 12.35 9.15 -4.66
N ARG A 165 12.92 9.22 -3.47
CA ARG A 165 14.03 8.36 -3.06
C ARG A 165 13.80 7.77 -1.69
N PHE A 166 14.18 6.50 -1.52
CA PHE A 166 14.17 5.83 -0.22
C PHE A 166 15.37 4.90 -0.09
N HIS A 167 15.86 4.74 1.14
CA HIS A 167 17.04 3.93 1.44
C HIS A 167 16.63 2.54 1.89
N VAL A 168 17.21 1.54 1.24
CA VAL A 168 17.05 0.11 1.54
C VAL A 168 18.35 -0.39 2.16
N GLU A 169 18.28 -0.96 3.36
CA GLU A 169 19.41 -1.56 4.08
C GLU A 169 19.48 -3.07 3.84
N ARG A 170 18.29 -3.69 3.77
CA ARG A 170 18.17 -5.14 3.56
C ARG A 170 17.05 -5.45 2.59
N ASN A 171 17.31 -6.38 1.68
CA ASN A 171 16.35 -6.88 0.70
C ASN A 171 16.56 -8.38 0.48
N ASP A 172 15.66 -9.19 1.06
CA ASP A 172 15.66 -10.66 0.95
C ASP A 172 14.68 -11.16 -0.14
N PHE A 173 14.35 -10.32 -1.10
CA PHE A 173 13.44 -10.65 -2.18
C PHE A 173 14.20 -10.75 -3.51
N LYS A 174 13.73 -11.63 -4.40
CA LYS A 174 14.17 -11.65 -5.80
C LYS A 174 13.64 -10.43 -6.54
N LEU A 175 12.39 -10.07 -6.24
CA LEU A 175 11.69 -8.95 -6.85
C LEU A 175 10.64 -8.42 -5.89
N ILE A 176 10.53 -7.08 -5.81
CA ILE A 176 9.38 -6.42 -5.21
C ILE A 176 8.90 -5.35 -6.18
N ARG A 177 7.61 -5.35 -6.50
CA ARG A 177 6.96 -4.26 -7.23
C ARG A 177 6.24 -3.36 -6.26
N PHE A 178 6.54 -2.07 -6.36
CA PHE A 178 5.92 -1.01 -5.59
C PHE A 178 5.13 -0.07 -6.50
N ARG A 179 4.13 0.57 -5.91
CA ARG A 179 3.50 1.79 -6.40
C ARG A 179 3.99 2.96 -5.56
N PHE A 180 4.40 4.04 -6.20
CA PHE A 180 4.59 5.31 -5.52
C PHE A 180 3.23 5.89 -5.17
N THR A 181 3.08 6.39 -3.95
CA THR A 181 1.84 6.99 -3.46
C THR A 181 2.13 8.36 -2.85
N LEU A 182 1.23 9.31 -3.11
CA LEU A 182 1.35 10.69 -2.63
C LEU A 182 -0.02 11.21 -2.20
N TYR A 183 -0.20 11.42 -0.90
CA TYR A 183 -1.47 11.84 -0.31
C TYR A 183 -1.41 13.25 0.24
N GLN A 184 -2.52 13.99 0.11
CA GLN A 184 -2.77 15.18 0.92
C GLN A 184 -3.02 14.75 2.36
N ILE A 185 -2.37 15.45 3.32
CA ILE A 185 -2.64 15.27 4.74
C ILE A 185 -3.55 16.39 5.24
N THR A 186 -4.66 16.01 5.89
CA THR A 186 -5.57 16.90 6.58
C THR A 186 -5.84 16.36 7.97
N SER A 187 -5.72 17.18 9.00
CA SER A 187 -5.89 16.74 10.41
C SER A 187 -5.05 15.52 10.77
N GLY A 188 -3.82 15.45 10.23
CA GLY A 188 -2.85 14.38 10.52
C GLY A 188 -3.11 13.04 9.83
N ARG A 189 -4.08 12.97 8.90
CA ARG A 189 -4.46 11.74 8.18
C ARG A 189 -4.41 11.92 6.66
N PRO A 190 -4.06 10.89 5.88
CA PRO A 190 -4.21 10.90 4.44
C PRO A 190 -5.69 11.02 4.06
N THR A 191 -6.01 11.98 3.19
CA THR A 191 -7.40 12.27 2.79
C THR A 191 -7.64 12.09 1.30
N ARG A 192 -6.73 12.54 0.45
CA ARG A 192 -6.86 12.51 -0.99
C ARG A 192 -5.55 12.08 -1.64
N GLU A 193 -5.62 11.11 -2.55
CA GLU A 193 -4.53 10.79 -3.47
C GLU A 193 -4.28 11.99 -4.40
N LEU A 194 -3.02 12.36 -4.56
CA LEU A 194 -2.61 13.49 -5.40
C LEU A 194 -2.14 13.06 -6.79
N LEU A 195 -1.87 11.78 -6.97
CA LEU A 195 -1.43 11.23 -8.25
C LEU A 195 -2.61 10.95 -9.17
N THR A 196 -2.37 11.13 -10.46
CA THR A 196 -3.29 10.84 -11.55
C THR A 196 -2.93 9.56 -12.28
N ASP A 197 -1.63 9.25 -12.22
CA ASP A 197 -1.03 8.13 -12.92
C ASP A 197 -0.60 7.05 -11.94
N ASP A 198 -0.76 5.79 -12.34
CA ASP A 198 -0.31 4.64 -11.56
C ASP A 198 1.19 4.44 -11.77
N ILE A 199 2.00 5.10 -10.94
CA ILE A 199 3.46 5.11 -11.04
C ILE A 199 4.03 3.92 -10.29
N GLN A 200 4.48 2.91 -11.03
CA GLN A 200 5.04 1.69 -10.49
C GLN A 200 6.54 1.58 -10.74
N PHE A 201 7.24 0.90 -9.86
CA PHE A 201 8.67 0.60 -10.02
C PHE A 201 9.01 -0.73 -9.34
N THR A 202 10.16 -1.30 -9.73
CA THR A 202 10.59 -2.61 -9.23
C THR A 202 11.91 -2.49 -8.51
N LEU A 203 11.99 -3.10 -7.33
CA LEU A 203 13.23 -3.37 -6.61
C LEU A 203 13.69 -4.77 -6.97
N LEU A 204 14.92 -4.87 -7.48
CA LEU A 204 15.50 -6.15 -7.91
C LEU A 204 16.18 -6.87 -6.75
N SER A 205 16.58 -8.12 -7.02
CA SER A 205 17.25 -8.98 -6.04
C SER A 205 18.45 -8.30 -5.39
N GLN A 206 18.49 -8.34 -4.06
CA GLN A 206 19.57 -7.82 -3.23
C GLN A 206 19.93 -6.34 -3.45
N GLN A 207 19.10 -5.62 -4.17
CA GLN A 207 19.28 -4.18 -4.37
C GLN A 207 19.14 -3.44 -3.04
N THR A 208 20.21 -2.78 -2.60
CA THR A 208 20.30 -1.97 -1.38
C THR A 208 20.82 -0.57 -1.70
N GLY A 209 20.89 0.29 -0.68
CA GLY A 209 21.27 1.69 -0.84
C GLY A 209 20.09 2.58 -1.25
N TRP A 210 20.39 3.71 -1.88
CA TRP A 210 19.38 4.65 -2.34
C TRP A 210 18.72 4.18 -3.63
N VAL A 211 17.42 3.90 -3.53
CA VAL A 211 16.55 3.65 -4.67
C VAL A 211 15.93 4.96 -5.11
N SER A 212 15.99 5.27 -6.40
CA SER A 212 15.47 6.52 -6.99
C SER A 212 14.41 6.22 -8.04
N LEU A 213 13.25 6.87 -7.89
CA LEU A 213 12.18 6.86 -8.88
C LEU A 213 12.09 8.25 -9.51
N ASP A 214 12.29 8.34 -10.83
CA ASP A 214 12.11 9.57 -11.59
C ASP A 214 10.61 9.91 -11.71
N LEU A 215 10.26 11.12 -11.34
CA LEU A 215 8.90 11.66 -11.36
C LEU A 215 8.77 12.91 -12.25
N SER A 216 9.83 13.32 -12.91
CA SER A 216 9.89 14.57 -13.68
C SER A 216 8.85 14.64 -14.81
N ALA A 217 8.55 13.50 -15.44
CA ALA A 217 7.57 13.41 -16.53
C ALA A 217 6.10 13.63 -16.06
N TYR A 218 5.81 13.48 -14.76
CA TYR A 218 4.43 13.53 -14.22
C TYR A 218 3.98 14.93 -13.80
N ASN A 219 4.84 15.93 -13.88
CA ASN A 219 4.55 17.34 -13.54
C ASN A 219 3.86 17.53 -12.18
N ILE A 220 4.26 16.77 -11.17
CA ILE A 220 3.67 16.78 -9.83
C ILE A 220 4.01 18.13 -9.17
N ARG A 221 3.01 18.98 -8.95
CA ARG A 221 3.18 20.27 -8.30
C ARG A 221 2.66 20.25 -6.88
N LEU A 222 3.52 20.64 -5.93
CA LEU A 222 3.17 20.87 -4.53
C LEU A 222 3.11 22.37 -4.23
N ARG A 223 2.19 22.79 -3.37
CA ARG A 223 1.98 24.20 -3.01
C ARG A 223 2.51 24.47 -1.61
N LYS A 224 3.07 25.66 -1.40
CA LYS A 224 3.47 26.16 -0.06
C LYS A 224 2.31 26.00 0.94
N GLY A 225 2.62 25.52 2.13
CA GLY A 225 1.65 25.29 3.22
C GLY A 225 0.93 23.95 3.17
N GLN A 226 1.05 23.19 2.08
CA GLN A 226 0.55 21.81 2.07
C GLN A 226 1.37 20.91 3.01
N THR A 227 0.71 19.93 3.61
CA THR A 227 1.39 18.77 4.18
C THR A 227 0.99 17.57 3.35
N VAL A 228 1.97 16.83 2.86
CA VAL A 228 1.76 15.63 2.06
C VAL A 228 2.37 14.42 2.76
N ALA A 229 1.95 13.22 2.38
CA ALA A 229 2.63 11.99 2.73
C ALA A 229 3.03 11.27 1.45
N ALA A 230 4.32 11.00 1.31
CA ALA A 230 4.90 10.31 0.16
C ALA A 230 5.50 8.97 0.60
N GLY A 231 5.36 7.95 -0.24
CA GLY A 231 5.93 6.64 0.06
C GLY A 231 5.57 5.56 -0.93
N ILE A 232 5.49 4.34 -0.43
CA ILE A 232 5.35 3.13 -1.23
C ILE A 232 4.16 2.30 -0.81
N GLN A 233 3.49 1.72 -1.80
CA GLN A 233 2.52 0.64 -1.63
C GLN A 233 3.10 -0.65 -2.22
N TRP A 234 3.02 -1.72 -1.46
CA TRP A 234 3.47 -3.04 -1.90
C TRP A 234 2.44 -3.70 -2.82
N LEU A 235 2.83 -3.99 -4.06
CA LEU A 235 1.93 -4.58 -5.07
C LEU A 235 2.14 -6.09 -5.23
N GLN A 236 3.42 -6.49 -5.35
CA GLN A 236 3.81 -7.87 -5.63
C GLN A 236 5.21 -8.12 -5.09
N SER A 237 5.51 -9.35 -4.71
CA SER A 237 6.87 -9.77 -4.36
C SER A 237 7.14 -11.23 -4.69
N GLU A 238 8.41 -11.55 -4.93
CA GLU A 238 8.93 -12.89 -5.02
C GLU A 238 10.09 -13.03 -4.01
N LYS A 239 9.98 -13.97 -3.08
CA LYS A 239 10.96 -14.17 -2.01
C LYS A 239 12.19 -14.95 -2.50
N LEU A 240 13.36 -14.67 -1.95
CA LEU A 240 14.55 -15.53 -2.09
C LEU A 240 14.40 -16.82 -1.28
N ASP A 241 13.97 -16.68 -0.01
CA ASP A 241 13.60 -17.81 0.84
C ASP A 241 12.06 -17.85 0.99
N PRO A 242 11.39 -18.93 0.55
CA PRO A 242 9.93 -19.04 0.68
C PRO A 242 9.40 -18.87 2.10
N LYS A 243 10.19 -19.23 3.12
CA LYS A 243 9.75 -19.21 4.52
C LYS A 243 9.87 -17.85 5.18
N ASN A 244 10.85 -17.04 4.76
CA ASN A 244 11.10 -15.75 5.40
C ASN A 244 11.80 -14.80 4.45
N ALA A 245 11.29 -13.57 4.34
CA ALA A 245 11.94 -12.51 3.61
C ALA A 245 11.70 -11.17 4.31
N VAL A 246 12.73 -10.34 4.36
CA VAL A 246 12.71 -9.03 5.01
C VAL A 246 13.13 -7.97 4.00
N LEU A 247 12.33 -6.93 3.90
CA LEU A 247 12.75 -5.64 3.37
C LEU A 247 12.88 -4.67 4.54
N GLY A 248 13.96 -3.93 4.61
CA GLY A 248 14.16 -2.99 5.71
C GLY A 248 15.07 -1.83 5.38
N GLY A 249 15.01 -0.83 6.23
CA GLY A 249 15.83 0.38 6.10
C GLY A 249 15.92 1.16 7.39
N THR A 250 16.73 2.21 7.37
CA THR A 250 17.03 3.01 8.56
C THR A 250 16.04 4.15 8.77
N ALA A 251 15.88 4.52 10.04
CA ALA A 251 15.10 5.66 10.47
C ALA A 251 15.75 6.36 11.66
N ALA A 252 15.51 7.65 11.81
CA ALA A 252 15.85 8.35 13.03
C ALA A 252 14.75 8.22 14.06
N PHE A 253 15.15 7.94 15.34
CA PHE A 253 14.27 7.87 16.50
C PHE A 253 15.07 8.29 17.77
N PRO A 254 14.48 9.03 18.70
CA PRO A 254 13.22 9.77 18.56
C PRO A 254 13.31 10.87 17.51
N SER A 255 12.20 11.22 16.88
CA SER A 255 12.16 12.26 15.84
C SER A 255 11.01 13.23 16.07
N VAL A 256 11.33 14.41 16.59
CA VAL A 256 10.34 15.46 16.87
C VAL A 256 9.86 16.06 15.55
N GLY A 257 8.53 16.19 15.41
CA GLY A 257 7.90 16.81 14.24
C GLY A 257 7.84 15.94 12.99
N HIS A 258 8.40 14.74 13.01
CA HIS A 258 8.34 13.79 11.89
C HIS A 258 7.46 12.60 12.23
N ARG A 259 6.74 12.10 11.25
CA ARG A 259 5.86 10.95 11.38
C ARG A 259 5.88 10.07 10.17
N VAL A 260 5.77 8.78 10.43
CA VAL A 260 5.54 7.75 9.42
C VAL A 260 4.12 7.24 9.60
N LEU A 261 3.42 7.07 8.50
CA LEU A 261 2.09 6.49 8.46
C LEU A 261 2.19 5.12 7.79
N VAL A 262 1.64 4.10 8.43
CA VAL A 262 1.65 2.73 7.93
C VAL A 262 0.25 2.16 7.99
N ARG A 263 -0.16 1.45 6.95
CA ARG A 263 -1.32 0.55 6.99
C ARG A 263 -0.96 -0.79 6.38
N SER A 264 -1.52 -1.86 6.92
CA SER A 264 -1.19 -3.23 6.49
C SER A 264 -1.89 -3.66 5.21
N LYS A 265 -3.05 -3.08 4.92
CA LYS A 265 -3.84 -3.30 3.69
C LYS A 265 -4.47 -1.99 3.26
N SER A 266 -4.85 -1.87 2.00
CA SER A 266 -5.28 -0.61 1.36
C SER A 266 -6.40 0.15 2.07
N GLU A 267 -7.34 -0.53 2.71
CA GLU A 267 -8.47 0.09 3.43
C GLU A 267 -8.34 -0.02 4.95
N ALA A 268 -7.20 -0.55 5.47
CA ALA A 268 -6.92 -0.62 6.90
C ALA A 268 -6.73 0.78 7.50
N GLN A 269 -6.89 0.85 8.80
CA GLN A 269 -6.64 2.08 9.54
C GLN A 269 -5.15 2.45 9.51
N TRP A 270 -4.88 3.73 9.31
CA TRP A 270 -3.54 4.28 9.39
C TRP A 270 -3.03 4.30 10.83
N ARG A 271 -1.83 3.78 11.03
CA ARG A 271 -1.07 3.88 12.28
C ARG A 271 0.04 4.91 12.09
N SER A 272 0.26 5.76 13.09
CA SER A 272 1.28 6.80 13.07
C SER A 272 2.39 6.47 14.04
N TYR A 273 3.64 6.64 13.60
CA TYR A 273 4.84 6.39 14.41
C TYR A 273 5.77 7.60 14.36
N PRO A 274 6.43 7.97 15.50
CA PRO A 274 7.33 9.13 15.59
C PRO A 274 8.72 8.82 15.02
N PHE A 275 8.78 8.33 13.79
CA PHE A 275 10.02 8.04 13.06
C PHE A 275 10.25 9.06 11.95
N ASN A 276 11.51 9.23 11.55
CA ASN A 276 11.90 9.93 10.33
C ASN A 276 12.68 8.97 9.46
N MET A 277 11.98 8.35 8.49
CA MET A 277 12.57 7.37 7.58
C MET A 277 13.53 8.04 6.62
N SER A 278 14.55 7.30 6.18
CA SER A 278 15.45 7.73 5.11
C SER A 278 14.71 7.70 3.76
N MET A 279 13.80 8.67 3.61
CA MET A 279 12.95 8.91 2.44
C MET A 279 12.83 10.41 2.17
N TYR A 280 12.86 10.80 0.89
CA TYR A 280 12.70 12.20 0.52
C TYR A 280 12.20 12.39 -0.91
N LEU A 281 11.63 13.56 -1.17
CA LEU A 281 11.37 14.07 -2.51
C LEU A 281 12.51 15.02 -2.90
N ALA A 282 13.15 14.78 -4.05
CA ALA A 282 13.96 15.81 -4.71
C ALA A 282 13.01 16.69 -5.51
N VAL A 283 13.16 18.01 -5.38
CA VAL A 283 12.19 18.97 -5.91
C VAL A 283 12.88 20.19 -6.53
N GLN A 284 12.16 20.90 -7.39
CA GLN A 284 12.52 22.23 -7.90
C GLN A 284 11.61 23.26 -7.24
N GLU A 285 12.13 23.99 -6.27
CA GLU A 285 11.40 25.07 -5.58
C GLU A 285 11.30 26.33 -6.44
N PHE A 286 10.18 27.01 -6.40
CA PHE A 286 10.02 28.35 -6.99
C PHE A 286 10.77 29.38 -6.14
N LYS A 287 11.56 30.26 -6.82
CA LYS A 287 12.25 31.39 -6.17
C LYS A 287 11.29 32.51 -5.79
#